data_74b7443cb0ff5de13a63d0cf7d72f475
#
_entry.id   74b7443cb0ff5de13a63d0cf7d72f475
#
_cell.length_a   1.000
_cell.length_b   1.000
_cell.length_c   1.000
_cell.angle_alpha   90.00
_cell.angle_beta   90.00
_cell.angle_gamma   90.00
#
_symmetry.space_group_name_H-M   'P 1'
#
loop_
_entity.id
_entity.type
_entity.pdbx_description
1 polymer ?
#
loop_
_entity_poly.entity_id
_entity_poly.type
_entity_poly.pdbx_seq_one_letter_code
_entity_poly.pdbx_strand_id
1 'polypeptide(L)'
;MSGETTPLIEEHWFDDDGVVPNNPRLPLVVYRGVLESGPGAAASCETLFAGNGWSGGVYPYHHYHSTAHEALGIVAGSAKVRLGGDSGILIDLHAGDVVVIPAGVAHKGEAASPDLLIVGAYPGGRGPDIRIPGKGDRERALANIAAVPPPATDPVCGRSGPLIERRRTGVQR
;
A
#
# COMPACT_ATOMS: atom_id res chain seq x y z
N MET A 1 -15.53 -24.16 -17.67
CA MET A 1 -14.13 -24.09 -17.20
C MET A 1 -13.77 -22.61 -17.16
N SER A 2 -13.91 -22.00 -15.96
CA SER A 2 -13.51 -20.63 -15.70
C SER A 2 -11.98 -20.62 -15.66
N GLY A 3 -11.35 -20.06 -16.70
CA GLY A 3 -9.91 -19.84 -16.69
C GLY A 3 -9.57 -18.90 -15.52
N GLU A 4 -8.84 -19.40 -14.53
CA GLU A 4 -8.21 -18.56 -13.53
C GLU A 4 -7.20 -17.67 -14.26
N THR A 5 -7.62 -16.45 -14.54
CA THR A 5 -6.70 -15.39 -14.99
C THR A 5 -5.79 -15.07 -13.80
N THR A 6 -4.53 -15.44 -13.89
CA THR A 6 -3.53 -15.00 -12.92
C THR A 6 -3.57 -13.48 -12.87
N PRO A 7 -3.77 -12.88 -11.69
CA PRO A 7 -3.85 -11.43 -11.58
C PRO A 7 -2.54 -10.78 -12.05
N LEU A 8 -2.65 -9.66 -12.75
CA LEU A 8 -1.49 -8.86 -13.10
C LEU A 8 -0.97 -8.19 -11.84
N ILE A 9 0.29 -8.44 -11.51
CA ILE A 9 0.96 -7.90 -10.34
C ILE A 9 2.11 -7.02 -10.80
N GLU A 10 2.16 -5.79 -10.29
CA GLU A 10 3.23 -4.82 -10.54
C GLU A 10 4.00 -4.59 -9.24
N GLU A 11 5.34 -4.58 -9.31
CA GLU A 11 6.22 -4.32 -8.18
C GLU A 11 7.06 -3.07 -8.45
N HIS A 12 7.08 -2.14 -7.51
CA HIS A 12 7.85 -0.89 -7.63
C HIS A 12 8.76 -0.71 -6.42
N TRP A 13 10.03 -0.42 -6.70
CA TRP A 13 11.04 -0.16 -5.68
C TRP A 13 11.42 1.30 -5.73
N PHE A 14 11.45 1.94 -4.57
CA PHE A 14 11.84 3.35 -4.43
C PHE A 14 13.02 3.48 -3.48
N ASP A 15 14.00 4.25 -3.90
CA ASP A 15 15.12 4.61 -3.04
C ASP A 15 14.77 5.82 -2.16
N ASP A 16 15.49 5.98 -1.06
CA ASP A 16 15.44 7.18 -0.24
C ASP A 16 15.96 8.39 -1.05
N ASP A 17 15.13 9.40 -1.26
CA ASP A 17 15.47 10.60 -2.03
C ASP A 17 15.95 11.78 -1.16
N GLY A 18 16.14 11.56 0.14
CA GLY A 18 16.52 12.59 1.12
C GLY A 18 15.33 13.34 1.72
N VAL A 19 14.15 13.26 1.13
CA VAL A 19 12.89 13.87 1.59
C VAL A 19 11.90 12.80 2.00
N VAL A 20 11.67 11.82 1.12
CA VAL A 20 10.84 10.63 1.37
C VAL A 20 11.77 9.45 1.66
N PRO A 21 11.66 8.82 2.84
CA PRO A 21 12.50 7.68 3.20
C PRO A 21 12.34 6.47 2.28
N ASN A 22 11.13 6.24 1.81
CA ASN A 22 10.73 5.03 1.11
C ASN A 22 11.05 3.74 1.90
N ASN A 23 10.94 2.57 1.29
CA ASN A 23 11.21 1.31 1.97
C ASN A 23 12.32 0.51 1.27
N PRO A 24 13.47 0.27 1.94
CA PRO A 24 14.59 -0.43 1.31
C PRO A 24 14.40 -1.94 1.21
N ARG A 25 13.42 -2.53 1.94
CA ARG A 25 13.27 -3.98 2.13
C ARG A 25 12.08 -4.58 1.42
N LEU A 26 11.05 -3.79 1.15
CA LEU A 26 9.78 -4.25 0.57
C LEU A 26 9.41 -3.42 -0.66
N PRO A 27 8.91 -4.05 -1.73
CA PRO A 27 8.35 -3.33 -2.86
C PRO A 27 6.98 -2.75 -2.52
N LEU A 28 6.59 -1.66 -3.16
CA LEU A 28 5.19 -1.33 -3.35
C LEU A 28 4.62 -2.33 -4.36
N VAL A 29 3.45 -2.89 -4.08
CA VAL A 29 2.82 -3.91 -4.93
C VAL A 29 1.45 -3.43 -5.37
N VAL A 30 1.16 -3.53 -6.66
CA VAL A 30 -0.16 -3.27 -7.24
C VAL A 30 -0.73 -4.58 -7.78
N TYR A 31 -1.89 -4.96 -7.28
CA TYR A 31 -2.68 -6.08 -7.78
C TYR A 31 -3.80 -5.52 -8.66
N ARG A 32 -3.86 -5.91 -9.93
CA ARG A 32 -4.84 -5.44 -10.89
C ARG A 32 -6.06 -6.34 -10.96
N GLY A 33 -7.25 -5.76 -10.74
CA GLY A 33 -8.52 -6.43 -10.95
C GLY A 33 -8.77 -7.62 -10.02
N VAL A 34 -8.27 -7.59 -8.78
CA VAL A 34 -8.38 -8.69 -7.82
C VAL A 34 -9.61 -8.60 -6.91
N LEU A 35 -10.24 -7.42 -6.83
CA LEU A 35 -11.46 -7.23 -6.04
C LEU A 35 -12.70 -7.36 -6.93
N GLU A 36 -13.77 -7.85 -6.33
CA GLU A 36 -15.09 -7.79 -6.94
C GLU A 36 -15.56 -6.33 -7.07
N SER A 37 -16.43 -6.06 -8.03
CA SER A 37 -17.03 -4.75 -8.26
C SER A 37 -18.55 -4.81 -8.04
N GLY A 38 -19.18 -3.64 -7.76
CA GLY A 38 -20.62 -3.54 -7.61
C GLY A 38 -21.09 -3.55 -6.16
N PRO A 39 -22.40 -3.78 -5.93
CA PRO A 39 -22.98 -3.80 -4.59
C PRO A 39 -22.29 -4.81 -3.68
N GLY A 40 -21.82 -4.35 -2.50
CA GLY A 40 -21.12 -5.20 -1.54
C GLY A 40 -19.59 -5.28 -1.73
N ALA A 41 -19.01 -4.68 -2.76
CA ALA A 41 -17.56 -4.71 -3.02
C ALA A 41 -16.73 -4.23 -1.81
N ALA A 42 -17.18 -3.18 -1.11
CA ALA A 42 -16.51 -2.68 0.09
C ALA A 42 -16.46 -3.74 1.20
N ALA A 43 -17.59 -4.37 1.50
CA ALA A 43 -17.66 -5.41 2.52
C ALA A 43 -16.85 -6.66 2.13
N SER A 44 -16.84 -7.04 0.85
CA SER A 44 -16.00 -8.13 0.34
C SER A 44 -14.51 -7.80 0.48
N CYS A 45 -14.10 -6.58 0.17
CA CYS A 45 -12.72 -6.11 0.32
C CYS A 45 -12.29 -6.09 1.81
N GLU A 46 -13.13 -5.55 2.69
CA GLU A 46 -12.89 -5.57 4.14
C GLU A 46 -12.75 -7.00 4.67
N THR A 47 -13.58 -7.92 4.20
CA THR A 47 -13.55 -9.34 4.57
C THR A 47 -12.25 -10.01 4.09
N LEU A 48 -11.82 -9.73 2.86
CA LEU A 48 -10.55 -10.22 2.32
C LEU A 48 -9.37 -9.73 3.15
N PHE A 49 -9.30 -8.43 3.42
CA PHE A 49 -8.23 -7.84 4.20
C PHE A 49 -8.22 -8.37 5.65
N ALA A 50 -9.37 -8.41 6.31
CA ALA A 50 -9.50 -8.92 7.67
C ALA A 50 -9.13 -10.41 7.77
N GLY A 51 -9.52 -11.23 6.80
CA GLY A 51 -9.14 -12.64 6.71
C GLY A 51 -7.62 -12.85 6.59
N ASN A 52 -6.93 -11.87 6.05
CA ASN A 52 -5.47 -11.82 5.94
C ASN A 52 -4.80 -11.00 7.06
N GLY A 53 -5.54 -10.60 8.10
CA GLY A 53 -5.00 -9.90 9.27
C GLY A 53 -4.74 -8.40 9.07
N TRP A 54 -5.47 -7.75 8.14
CA TRP A 54 -5.37 -6.32 7.84
C TRP A 54 -6.72 -5.62 8.07
N SER A 55 -6.73 -4.41 8.69
CA SER A 55 -7.95 -3.60 8.88
C SER A 55 -7.63 -2.11 9.11
N GLY A 56 -8.54 -1.15 8.78
CA GLY A 56 -8.35 0.28 9.01
C GLY A 56 -9.12 1.26 8.10
N GLY A 57 -8.64 2.48 7.88
CA GLY A 57 -9.29 3.57 7.14
C GLY A 57 -8.33 4.53 6.39
N VAL A 58 -8.82 5.59 5.67
CA VAL A 58 -8.09 6.36 4.62
C VAL A 58 -8.01 7.87 4.87
N TYR A 59 -6.95 8.55 4.33
CA TYR A 59 -6.72 10.00 4.38
C TYR A 59 -6.30 10.60 3.01
N PRO A 60 -6.70 11.86 2.66
CA PRO A 60 -6.61 12.38 1.28
C PRO A 60 -5.38 13.25 0.92
N TYR A 61 -4.36 13.42 1.75
CA TYR A 61 -3.22 14.30 1.46
C TYR A 61 -1.88 13.56 1.35
N HIS A 62 -0.85 14.24 0.78
CA HIS A 62 0.49 13.68 0.59
C HIS A 62 1.14 13.36 1.93
N HIS A 63 1.33 12.08 2.21
CA HIS A 63 1.90 11.60 3.45
C HIS A 63 2.58 10.24 3.27
N TYR A 64 3.27 9.80 4.30
CA TYR A 64 3.72 8.42 4.47
C TYR A 64 3.51 7.98 5.92
N HIS A 65 3.50 6.69 6.14
CA HIS A 65 3.47 6.08 7.47
C HIS A 65 4.84 5.56 7.83
N SER A 66 5.38 5.94 8.99
CA SER A 66 6.66 5.41 9.43
C SER A 66 6.52 4.16 10.30
N THR A 67 5.33 3.90 10.82
CA THR A 67 5.08 2.85 11.83
C THR A 67 4.24 1.68 11.33
N ALA A 68 3.71 1.72 10.12
CA ALA A 68 2.88 0.66 9.54
C ALA A 68 2.99 0.58 8.01
N HIS A 69 2.77 -0.61 7.46
CA HIS A 69 2.42 -0.82 6.05
C HIS A 69 0.93 -0.54 5.87
N GLU A 70 0.50 -0.21 4.66
CA GLU A 70 -0.89 0.06 4.32
C GLU A 70 -1.32 -0.73 3.07
N ALA A 71 -2.56 -1.18 3.05
CA ALA A 71 -3.21 -1.68 1.85
C ALA A 71 -4.42 -0.80 1.52
N LEU A 72 -4.58 -0.44 0.25
CA LEU A 72 -5.71 0.31 -0.27
C LEU A 72 -6.41 -0.51 -1.34
N GLY A 73 -7.67 -0.86 -1.12
CA GLY A 73 -8.53 -1.50 -2.11
C GLY A 73 -9.45 -0.49 -2.76
N ILE A 74 -9.39 -0.35 -4.08
CA ILE A 74 -10.29 0.51 -4.84
C ILE A 74 -11.55 -0.28 -5.15
N VAL A 75 -12.65 0.05 -4.49
CA VAL A 75 -13.90 -0.73 -4.61
C VAL A 75 -14.93 -0.07 -5.53
N ALA A 76 -14.76 1.23 -5.81
CA ALA A 76 -15.53 1.96 -6.82
C ALA A 76 -14.72 3.12 -7.39
N GLY A 77 -15.03 3.55 -8.60
CA GLY A 77 -14.41 4.69 -9.26
C GLY A 77 -12.95 4.48 -9.66
N SER A 78 -12.21 5.59 -9.73
CA SER A 78 -10.79 5.60 -10.10
C SER A 78 -10.04 6.72 -9.40
N ALA A 79 -8.73 6.53 -9.21
CA ALA A 79 -7.82 7.53 -8.68
C ALA A 79 -6.51 7.56 -9.45
N LYS A 80 -5.94 8.75 -9.64
CA LYS A 80 -4.55 8.93 -10.08
C LYS A 80 -3.71 9.23 -8.86
N VAL A 81 -2.74 8.37 -8.58
CA VAL A 81 -1.97 8.39 -7.33
C VAL A 81 -0.47 8.50 -7.63
N ARG A 82 0.19 9.44 -6.97
CA ARG A 82 1.64 9.55 -6.94
C ARG A 82 2.19 8.74 -5.78
N LEU A 83 3.15 7.89 -6.07
CA LEU A 83 3.76 6.95 -5.12
C LEU A 83 5.27 7.11 -5.10
N GLY A 84 5.89 7.06 -3.91
CA GLY A 84 7.34 7.15 -3.74
C GLY A 84 7.90 8.57 -3.67
N GLY A 85 7.06 9.60 -3.52
CA GLY A 85 7.45 11.00 -3.48
C GLY A 85 7.41 11.68 -4.84
N ASP A 86 7.97 12.90 -4.94
CA ASP A 86 7.91 13.71 -6.17
C ASP A 86 8.68 13.07 -7.32
N SER A 87 9.79 12.38 -7.03
CA SER A 87 10.58 11.60 -7.99
C SER A 87 10.05 10.18 -8.24
N GLY A 88 8.96 9.80 -7.58
CA GLY A 88 8.34 8.50 -7.72
C GLY A 88 7.51 8.33 -9.00
N ILE A 89 6.55 7.41 -8.96
CA ILE A 89 5.68 7.11 -10.10
C ILE A 89 4.29 7.71 -9.93
N LEU A 90 3.64 7.94 -11.06
CA LEU A 90 2.22 8.30 -11.12
C LEU A 90 1.48 7.13 -11.77
N ILE A 91 0.50 6.57 -11.07
CA ILE A 91 -0.30 5.45 -11.57
C ILE A 91 -1.79 5.75 -11.54
N ASP A 92 -2.52 5.13 -12.45
CA ASP A 92 -3.98 5.10 -12.43
C ASP A 92 -4.43 3.81 -11.73
N LEU A 93 -5.30 3.96 -10.74
CA LEU A 93 -5.96 2.88 -10.00
C LEU A 93 -7.45 2.90 -10.33
N HIS A 94 -8.05 1.73 -10.49
CA HIS A 94 -9.45 1.55 -10.85
C HIS A 94 -10.13 0.59 -9.88
N ALA A 95 -11.45 0.62 -9.84
CA ALA A 95 -12.23 -0.38 -9.11
C ALA A 95 -11.76 -1.80 -9.46
N GLY A 96 -11.47 -2.59 -8.45
CA GLY A 96 -10.87 -3.92 -8.56
C GLY A 96 -9.39 -3.97 -8.17
N ASP A 97 -8.67 -2.84 -8.18
CA ASP A 97 -7.24 -2.80 -7.86
C ASP A 97 -6.99 -2.77 -6.35
N VAL A 98 -5.87 -3.36 -5.93
CA VAL A 98 -5.29 -3.20 -4.59
C VAL A 98 -3.87 -2.69 -4.72
N VAL A 99 -3.50 -1.69 -3.92
CA VAL A 99 -2.11 -1.26 -3.76
C VAL A 99 -1.64 -1.49 -2.33
N VAL A 100 -0.48 -2.11 -2.17
CA VAL A 100 0.17 -2.30 -0.87
C VAL A 100 1.37 -1.37 -0.78
N ILE A 101 1.33 -0.49 0.21
CA ILE A 101 2.27 0.61 0.41
C ILE A 101 3.13 0.28 1.64
N PRO A 102 4.40 -0.06 1.47
CA PRO A 102 5.29 -0.30 2.61
C PRO A 102 5.51 0.95 3.45
N ALA A 103 5.76 0.77 4.76
CA ALA A 103 6.15 1.85 5.65
C ALA A 103 7.29 2.68 5.03
N GLY A 104 7.15 4.00 5.06
CA GLY A 104 8.11 4.96 4.48
C GLY A 104 7.78 5.40 3.06
N VAL A 105 7.00 4.66 2.29
CA VAL A 105 6.61 5.02 0.92
C VAL A 105 5.53 6.09 0.96
N ALA A 106 5.83 7.27 0.38
CA ALA A 106 4.87 8.36 0.32
C ALA A 106 3.82 8.11 -0.77
N HIS A 107 2.60 8.56 -0.50
CA HIS A 107 1.49 8.49 -1.43
C HIS A 107 0.63 9.76 -1.38
N LYS A 108 0.06 10.14 -2.53
CA LYS A 108 -0.78 11.32 -2.72
C LYS A 108 -1.78 11.09 -3.83
N GLY A 109 -3.06 11.38 -3.56
CA GLY A 109 -4.08 11.48 -4.61
C GLY A 109 -3.89 12.75 -5.44
N GLU A 110 -3.68 12.59 -6.76
CA GLU A 110 -3.56 13.71 -7.70
C GLU A 110 -4.90 14.00 -8.38
N ALA A 111 -5.71 12.99 -8.62
CA ALA A 111 -7.07 13.10 -9.15
C ALA A 111 -7.92 11.91 -8.70
N ALA A 112 -9.23 12.11 -8.67
CA ALA A 112 -10.19 11.07 -8.30
C ALA A 112 -11.49 11.26 -9.07
N SER A 113 -12.16 10.16 -9.42
CA SER A 113 -13.54 10.20 -9.91
C SER A 113 -14.51 10.53 -8.77
N PRO A 114 -15.68 11.13 -9.07
CA PRO A 114 -16.64 11.51 -8.03
C PRO A 114 -17.20 10.34 -7.20
N ASP A 115 -17.16 9.14 -7.76
CA ASP A 115 -17.63 7.89 -7.15
C ASP A 115 -16.51 7.08 -6.51
N LEU A 116 -15.31 7.64 -6.35
CA LEU A 116 -14.19 6.94 -5.74
C LEU A 116 -14.54 6.45 -4.33
N LEU A 117 -14.38 5.15 -4.11
CA LEU A 117 -14.49 4.51 -2.79
C LEU A 117 -13.28 3.61 -2.55
N ILE A 118 -12.58 3.86 -1.45
CA ILE A 118 -11.38 3.14 -1.05
C ILE A 118 -11.58 2.48 0.31
N VAL A 119 -11.16 1.24 0.43
CA VAL A 119 -11.01 0.52 1.70
C VAL A 119 -9.53 0.48 2.06
N GLY A 120 -9.16 1.10 3.19
CA GLY A 120 -7.80 1.06 3.73
C GLY A 120 -7.65 0.01 4.82
N ALA A 121 -6.46 -0.58 4.93
CA ALA A 121 -6.16 -1.57 5.95
C ALA A 121 -4.69 -1.59 6.35
N TYR A 122 -4.43 -1.97 7.60
CA TYR A 122 -3.11 -2.04 8.21
C TYR A 122 -2.89 -3.41 8.85
N PRO A 123 -1.66 -3.96 8.83
CA PRO A 123 -1.36 -5.22 9.48
C PRO A 123 -1.70 -5.18 10.96
N GLY A 124 -2.50 -6.16 11.44
CA GLY A 124 -2.93 -6.25 12.83
C GLY A 124 -3.85 -5.12 13.30
N GLY A 125 -4.41 -4.32 12.38
CA GLY A 125 -5.34 -3.22 12.70
C GLY A 125 -4.72 -2.07 13.51
N ARG A 126 -3.40 -1.95 13.54
CA ARG A 126 -2.73 -0.85 14.26
C ARG A 126 -2.82 0.44 13.46
N GLY A 127 -3.39 1.49 14.05
CA GLY A 127 -3.41 2.82 13.45
C GLY A 127 -1.98 3.32 13.17
N PRO A 128 -1.69 3.80 11.96
CA PRO A 128 -0.38 4.32 11.61
C PRO A 128 -0.17 5.73 12.15
N ASP A 129 1.11 6.16 12.23
CA ASP A 129 1.43 7.59 12.30
C ASP A 129 1.24 8.22 10.91
N ILE A 130 1.15 9.55 10.88
CA ILE A 130 1.09 10.32 9.64
C ILE A 130 2.30 11.25 9.60
N ARG A 131 3.08 11.13 8.52
CA ARG A 131 4.28 11.93 8.28
C ARG A 131 4.15 12.69 6.96
N ILE A 132 4.53 13.96 6.98
CA ILE A 132 4.58 14.79 5.79
C ILE A 132 6.01 14.82 5.28
N PRO A 133 6.28 14.54 3.98
CA PRO A 133 7.59 14.62 3.38
C PRO A 133 8.30 15.95 3.69
N GLY A 134 9.56 15.88 4.08
CA GLY A 134 10.38 17.05 4.43
C GLY A 134 10.03 17.75 5.74
N LYS A 135 9.09 17.22 6.54
CA LYS A 135 8.73 17.78 7.85
C LYS A 135 8.96 16.80 8.99
N GLY A 136 9.24 17.37 10.16
CA GLY A 136 9.41 16.61 11.41
C GLY A 136 10.78 15.93 11.54
N ASP A 137 10.86 14.99 12.47
CA ASP A 137 12.07 14.25 12.81
C ASP A 137 12.29 13.07 11.84
N ARG A 138 13.18 13.28 10.87
CA ARG A 138 13.51 12.27 9.86
C ARG A 138 14.26 11.08 10.45
N GLU A 139 15.18 11.29 11.39
CA GLU A 139 15.94 10.19 12.01
C GLU A 139 15.00 9.24 12.74
N ARG A 140 14.04 9.78 13.45
CA ARG A 140 13.01 8.99 14.12
C ARG A 140 12.12 8.24 13.10
N ALA A 141 11.77 8.87 11.97
CA ALA A 141 11.02 8.20 10.92
C ALA A 141 11.79 7.02 10.33
N LEU A 142 13.07 7.19 10.02
CA LEU A 142 13.94 6.12 9.54
C LEU A 142 14.07 4.98 10.55
N ALA A 143 14.26 5.30 11.84
CA ALA A 143 14.31 4.30 12.91
C ALA A 143 12.98 3.52 13.02
N ASN A 144 11.84 4.20 12.93
CA ASN A 144 10.53 3.55 12.93
C ASN A 144 10.39 2.59 11.75
N ILE A 145 10.67 3.06 10.52
CA ILE A 145 10.57 2.24 9.30
C ILE A 145 11.45 0.98 9.42
N ALA A 146 12.68 1.13 9.93
CA ALA A 146 13.58 0.01 10.17
C ALA A 146 13.03 -0.99 11.19
N ALA A 147 12.27 -0.51 12.19
CA ALA A 147 11.68 -1.33 13.24
C ALA A 147 10.35 -1.98 12.84
N VAL A 148 9.67 -1.51 11.77
CA VAL A 148 8.43 -2.15 11.29
C VAL A 148 8.76 -3.55 10.79
N PRO A 149 8.20 -4.61 11.39
CA PRO A 149 8.44 -5.96 10.92
C PRO A 149 7.83 -6.15 9.52
N PRO A 150 8.43 -6.99 8.66
CA PRO A 150 7.76 -7.43 7.45
C PRO A 150 6.40 -8.04 7.81
N PRO A 151 5.35 -7.79 7.03
CA PRO A 151 4.04 -8.33 7.33
C PRO A 151 4.06 -9.86 7.30
N ALA A 152 3.34 -10.48 8.21
CA ALA A 152 3.26 -11.95 8.28
C ALA A 152 2.47 -12.54 7.10
N THR A 153 1.55 -11.72 6.55
CA THR A 153 0.66 -12.10 5.44
C THR A 153 0.56 -10.96 4.44
N ASP A 154 0.33 -11.31 3.20
CA ASP A 154 -0.06 -10.41 2.12
C ASP A 154 -1.58 -10.15 2.22
N PRO A 155 -2.08 -8.91 2.04
CA PRO A 155 -3.52 -8.62 2.18
C PRO A 155 -4.39 -9.29 1.12
N VAL A 156 -3.83 -9.63 -0.04
CA VAL A 156 -4.54 -10.29 -1.15
C VAL A 156 -4.27 -11.80 -1.17
N CYS A 157 -2.99 -12.19 -1.10
CA CYS A 157 -2.55 -13.57 -1.29
C CYS A 157 -2.34 -14.37 0.02
N GLY A 158 -2.53 -13.74 1.18
CA GLY A 158 -2.39 -14.42 2.47
C GLY A 158 -0.95 -14.80 2.78
N ARG A 159 -0.65 -16.09 2.89
CA ARG A 159 0.68 -16.61 3.29
C ARG A 159 1.71 -16.63 2.16
N SER A 160 1.34 -16.25 0.95
CA SER A 160 2.19 -16.19 -0.24
C SER A 160 2.13 -14.80 -0.87
N GLY A 161 2.72 -14.64 -2.05
CA GLY A 161 2.65 -13.41 -2.82
C GLY A 161 3.88 -12.50 -2.68
N PRO A 162 3.97 -11.45 -3.52
CA PRO A 162 5.16 -10.62 -3.66
C PRO A 162 5.61 -9.99 -2.35
N LEU A 163 4.68 -9.54 -1.51
CA LEU A 163 5.01 -8.91 -0.23
C LEU A 163 5.73 -9.86 0.74
N ILE A 164 5.51 -11.17 0.59
CA ILE A 164 6.14 -12.21 1.41
C ILE A 164 7.42 -12.73 0.75
N GLU A 165 7.41 -12.89 -0.57
CA GLU A 165 8.46 -13.58 -1.33
C GLU A 165 9.58 -12.65 -1.81
N ARG A 166 9.28 -11.36 -2.06
CA ARG A 166 10.19 -10.37 -2.65
C ARG A 166 10.89 -9.46 -1.63
N ARG A 167 11.21 -9.98 -0.46
CA ARG A 167 11.92 -9.22 0.58
C ARG A 167 13.40 -9.09 0.22
N ARG A 168 13.91 -7.85 0.21
CA ARG A 168 15.37 -7.64 0.21
C ARG A 168 15.91 -7.92 1.62
N THR A 169 16.78 -8.89 1.76
CA THR A 169 17.61 -9.03 2.97
C THR A 169 18.48 -7.78 3.05
N GLY A 170 18.37 -7.03 4.13
CA GLY A 170 19.10 -5.78 4.30
C GLY A 170 20.58 -5.97 4.03
N VAL A 171 21.11 -5.21 3.08
CA VAL A 171 22.55 -4.99 2.95
C VAL A 171 22.94 -4.16 4.16
N GLN A 172 23.56 -4.80 5.16
CA GLN A 172 24.34 -4.08 6.15
C GLN A 172 25.44 -3.31 5.40
N ARG A 173 25.37 -1.99 5.41
CA ARG A 173 26.52 -1.13 5.13
C ARG A 173 27.12 -0.69 6.44
#